data_6b9f4561f86fcd443ab5712d95e20c95
#
_entry.id   6b9f4561f86fcd443ab5712d95e20c95
#
_cell.length_a   1.000
_cell.length_b   1.000
_cell.length_c   1.000
_cell.angle_alpha   90.00
_cell.angle_beta   90.00
_cell.angle_gamma   90.00
#
_symmetry.space_group_name_H-M   'P 1'
#
loop_
_entity.id
_entity.type
_entity.pdbx_description
1 polymer ?
#
loop_
_entity_poly.entity_id
_entity_poly.type
_entity_poly.pdbx_seq_one_letter_code
_entity_poly.pdbx_strand_id
1 'polypeptide(L)'
;MTDASYPRTPGPLQSSSGASVNQDIISVKNLQLPAGVVASDVWGKPKEQPALLTITLVLNGGFASAASKDALDGSTIHYGELSKRIRSACGEQGQTSGDVSAHAERVISEMARKGEGKFIVARSVVEVNLPKASMYGDGATLINITEYDEAGEARAAQRVFVVKEVKLMLLVGVNAYERTAKQPIIASLWLYMGNAAGEKENGIAQTVALFKLEQTLVQITQDTSFETLESLADFTVTHLQKRLLSEMLPGSQVQLRFEKPRAIAFADAPAVEVFRETPVGGSAK
;
A
#
# COMPACT_ATOMS: atom_id res chain seq x y z
N MET A 1 12.03 -16.51 12.87
CA MET A 1 11.07 -15.74 12.06
C MET A 1 11.40 -14.30 12.31
N THR A 2 12.29 -13.75 11.52
CA THR A 2 12.74 -12.36 11.63
C THR A 2 11.73 -11.50 10.87
N ASP A 3 11.14 -10.57 11.60
CA ASP A 3 10.27 -9.51 11.09
C ASP A 3 11.07 -8.71 10.04
N ALA A 4 10.89 -9.06 8.77
CA ALA A 4 11.51 -8.32 7.69
C ALA A 4 10.94 -6.90 7.77
N SER A 5 11.79 -5.95 8.16
CA SER A 5 11.45 -4.54 8.25
C SER A 5 11.04 -4.04 6.87
N TYR A 6 9.74 -4.13 6.58
CA TYR A 6 9.15 -3.46 5.44
C TYR A 6 9.56 -1.98 5.46
N PRO A 7 9.84 -1.39 4.28
CA PRO A 7 9.98 0.04 4.22
C PRO A 7 8.77 0.62 4.94
N ARG A 8 9.06 1.42 5.94
CA ARG A 8 8.05 2.04 6.80
C ARG A 8 6.98 2.59 5.90
N THR A 9 5.72 2.30 6.20
CA THR A 9 4.58 3.12 5.76
C THR A 9 5.10 4.53 5.60
N PRO A 10 4.90 5.22 4.44
CA PRO A 10 5.57 6.50 4.16
C PRO A 10 5.71 7.26 5.46
N GLY A 11 6.96 7.53 5.86
CA GLY A 11 7.26 8.08 7.19
C GLY A 11 6.36 9.27 7.45
N PRO A 12 6.15 9.73 8.66
CA PRO A 12 5.29 10.85 8.93
C PRO A 12 5.65 11.92 7.91
N LEU A 13 4.69 12.28 7.04
CA LEU A 13 4.86 13.42 6.15
C LEU A 13 5.36 14.53 7.07
N GLN A 14 6.58 15.04 6.80
CA GLN A 14 7.17 16.05 7.64
C GLN A 14 6.19 17.22 7.67
N SER A 15 5.47 17.36 8.77
CA SER A 15 4.66 18.54 8.98
C SER A 15 5.61 19.72 8.93
N SER A 16 5.37 20.65 8.03
CA SER A 16 6.16 21.87 7.84
C SER A 16 6.04 22.88 9.02
N SER A 17 5.61 22.42 10.19
CA SER A 17 5.55 23.20 11.43
C SER A 17 6.22 22.40 12.55
N GLY A 18 7.39 22.88 12.94
CA GLY A 18 8.32 22.27 13.91
C GLY A 18 7.82 22.27 15.38
N ALA A 19 6.69 21.67 15.65
CA ALA A 19 6.28 21.30 16.99
C ALA A 19 6.30 19.77 17.10
N SER A 20 7.14 19.23 17.95
CA SER A 20 7.10 17.85 18.41
C SER A 20 5.79 17.66 19.18
N VAL A 21 4.72 17.34 18.48
CA VAL A 21 3.46 16.94 19.11
C VAL A 21 3.60 15.47 19.45
N ASN A 22 3.44 15.12 20.73
CA ASN A 22 3.29 13.73 21.14
C ASN A 22 2.07 13.16 20.42
N GLN A 23 2.29 12.16 19.56
CA GLN A 23 1.23 11.50 18.81
C GLN A 23 1.13 10.05 19.29
N ASP A 24 -0.03 9.67 19.80
CA ASP A 24 -0.31 8.30 20.14
C ASP A 24 -1.02 7.57 18.99
N ILE A 25 -0.79 6.27 18.88
CA ILE A 25 -1.26 5.46 17.76
C ILE A 25 -2.11 4.30 18.27
N ILE A 26 -3.24 4.08 17.62
CA ILE A 26 -4.09 2.90 17.81
C ILE A 26 -4.06 2.10 16.51
N SER A 27 -3.81 0.79 16.59
CA SER A 27 -3.81 -0.08 15.42
C SER A 27 -4.64 -1.33 15.64
N VAL A 28 -5.34 -1.75 14.58
CA VAL A 28 -5.97 -3.07 14.45
C VAL A 28 -5.36 -3.75 13.23
N LYS A 29 -4.65 -4.85 13.41
CA LYS A 29 -3.90 -5.52 12.33
C LYS A 29 -4.63 -6.77 11.86
N ASN A 30 -4.66 -6.97 10.55
CA ASN A 30 -5.17 -8.18 9.89
C ASN A 30 -6.59 -8.57 10.34
N LEU A 31 -7.47 -7.57 10.49
CA LEU A 31 -8.88 -7.80 10.80
C LEU A 31 -9.53 -8.57 9.63
N GLN A 32 -9.97 -9.79 9.87
CA GLN A 32 -10.66 -10.59 8.88
C GLN A 32 -12.05 -10.03 8.61
N LEU A 33 -12.36 -9.76 7.35
CA LEU A 33 -13.68 -9.31 6.92
C LEU A 33 -14.67 -10.48 6.86
N PRO A 34 -15.96 -10.25 7.13
CA PRO A 34 -16.99 -11.31 7.08
C PRO A 34 -17.34 -11.75 5.66
N ALA A 35 -17.24 -10.85 4.68
CA ALA A 35 -17.42 -11.12 3.26
C ALA A 35 -16.11 -11.00 2.50
N GLY A 36 -16.02 -11.64 1.35
CA GLY A 36 -14.90 -11.48 0.42
C GLY A 36 -14.91 -10.12 -0.26
N VAL A 37 -13.79 -9.76 -0.84
CA VAL A 37 -13.62 -8.55 -1.64
C VAL A 37 -13.49 -8.93 -3.10
N VAL A 38 -14.25 -8.28 -3.98
CA VAL A 38 -14.14 -8.48 -5.43
C VAL A 38 -12.86 -7.83 -5.93
N ALA A 39 -11.95 -8.65 -6.39
CA ALA A 39 -10.69 -8.23 -6.99
C ALA A 39 -10.30 -9.20 -8.09
N SER A 40 -9.38 -8.81 -8.95
CA SER A 40 -8.83 -9.72 -9.95
C SER A 40 -8.10 -10.88 -9.27
N ASP A 41 -8.43 -12.10 -9.66
CA ASP A 41 -7.64 -13.28 -9.28
C ASP A 41 -6.31 -13.31 -10.07
N VAL A 42 -5.49 -14.32 -9.82
CA VAL A 42 -4.19 -14.48 -10.48
C VAL A 42 -4.28 -14.67 -12.01
N TRP A 43 -5.47 -14.84 -12.55
CA TRP A 43 -5.76 -14.94 -13.98
C TRP A 43 -6.41 -13.68 -14.56
N GLY A 44 -6.55 -12.62 -13.76
CA GLY A 44 -7.17 -11.36 -14.16
C GLY A 44 -8.70 -11.38 -14.18
N LYS A 45 -9.35 -12.39 -13.58
CA LYS A 45 -10.81 -12.48 -13.54
C LYS A 45 -11.33 -11.88 -12.23
N PRO A 46 -12.34 -10.99 -12.28
CA PRO A 46 -13.00 -10.50 -11.07
C PRO A 46 -13.59 -11.66 -10.25
N LYS A 47 -13.19 -11.79 -8.98
CA LYS A 47 -13.64 -12.84 -8.10
C LYS A 47 -13.62 -12.37 -6.65
N GLU A 48 -14.57 -12.86 -5.85
CA GLU A 48 -14.48 -12.65 -4.40
C GLU A 48 -13.29 -13.40 -3.81
N GLN A 49 -12.53 -12.69 -3.00
CA GLN A 49 -11.31 -13.18 -2.36
C GLN A 49 -11.30 -12.80 -0.88
N PRO A 50 -10.66 -13.61 -0.02
CA PRO A 50 -10.39 -13.21 1.35
C PRO A 50 -9.61 -11.90 1.40
N ALA A 51 -10.02 -11.00 2.28
CA ALA A 51 -9.31 -9.75 2.53
C ALA A 51 -9.02 -9.59 4.02
N LEU A 52 -7.86 -9.00 4.31
CA LEU A 52 -7.41 -8.64 5.65
C LEU A 52 -7.29 -7.13 5.73
N LEU A 53 -7.92 -6.53 6.73
CA LEU A 53 -7.90 -5.10 6.93
C LEU A 53 -6.97 -4.73 8.07
N THR A 54 -6.02 -3.82 7.81
CA THR A 54 -5.21 -3.19 8.85
C THR A 54 -5.57 -1.72 8.93
N ILE A 55 -5.82 -1.23 10.15
CA ILE A 55 -6.19 0.15 10.41
C ILE A 55 -5.17 0.71 11.38
N THR A 56 -4.61 1.86 11.07
CA THR A 56 -3.73 2.61 11.96
C THR A 56 -4.25 4.03 12.08
N LEU A 57 -4.52 4.46 13.31
CA LEU A 57 -5.03 5.80 13.64
C LEU A 57 -3.97 6.55 14.43
N VAL A 58 -3.55 7.69 13.94
CA VAL A 58 -2.70 8.64 14.66
C VAL A 58 -3.62 9.67 15.29
N LEU A 59 -3.54 9.85 16.59
CA LEU A 59 -4.40 10.76 17.34
C LEU A 59 -3.86 12.19 17.33
N ASN A 60 -4.75 13.19 17.33
CA ASN A 60 -4.42 14.62 17.42
C ASN A 60 -3.80 15.03 18.76
N GLY A 61 -3.87 14.17 19.76
CA GLY A 61 -3.28 14.33 21.08
C GLY A 61 -3.04 12.97 21.69
N GLY A 62 -2.32 12.92 22.80
CA GLY A 62 -2.12 11.66 23.51
C GLY A 62 -3.40 11.21 24.22
N PHE A 63 -3.51 9.91 24.50
CA PHE A 63 -4.57 9.35 25.32
C PHE A 63 -4.22 9.36 26.84
N ALA A 64 -3.47 10.38 27.27
CA ALA A 64 -3.04 10.51 28.67
C ALA A 64 -4.21 10.51 29.67
N SER A 65 -5.37 11.08 29.29
CA SER A 65 -6.56 11.09 30.14
C SER A 65 -7.12 9.67 30.35
N ALA A 66 -7.23 8.88 29.27
CA ALA A 66 -7.66 7.48 29.39
C ALA A 66 -6.65 6.64 30.17
N ALA A 67 -5.35 6.85 29.94
CA ALA A 67 -4.27 6.15 30.63
C ALA A 67 -4.24 6.47 32.14
N SER A 68 -4.42 7.74 32.52
CA SER A 68 -4.39 8.13 33.93
C SER A 68 -5.59 7.64 34.74
N LYS A 69 -6.72 7.42 34.08
CA LYS A 69 -7.97 6.93 34.70
C LYS A 69 -8.12 5.42 34.62
N ASP A 70 -7.25 4.75 33.87
CA ASP A 70 -7.39 3.34 33.47
C ASP A 70 -8.80 3.03 32.92
N ALA A 71 -9.30 3.92 32.08
CA ALA A 71 -10.65 3.86 31.53
C ALA A 71 -10.75 4.48 30.12
N LEU A 72 -11.66 3.95 29.31
CA LEU A 72 -11.96 4.52 28.00
C LEU A 72 -12.71 5.85 28.16
N ASP A 73 -12.20 6.88 27.54
CA ASP A 73 -12.84 8.22 27.52
C ASP A 73 -12.77 8.87 26.12
N GLY A 74 -13.08 10.17 26.04
CA GLY A 74 -13.07 10.92 24.78
C GLY A 74 -11.69 11.13 24.16
N SER A 75 -10.60 10.80 24.83
CA SER A 75 -9.22 10.93 24.30
C SER A 75 -8.77 9.75 23.45
N THR A 76 -9.54 8.66 23.40
CA THR A 76 -9.16 7.42 22.71
C THR A 76 -10.30 6.84 21.87
N ILE A 77 -9.99 5.83 21.05
CA ILE A 77 -10.95 5.05 20.27
C ILE A 77 -10.94 3.61 20.76
N HIS A 78 -12.12 3.10 21.10
CA HIS A 78 -12.28 1.71 21.47
C HIS A 78 -12.07 0.78 20.27
N TYR A 79 -10.90 0.19 20.14
CA TYR A 79 -10.51 -0.68 19.01
C TYR A 79 -11.44 -1.89 18.82
N GLY A 80 -12.02 -2.45 19.89
CA GLY A 80 -12.98 -3.54 19.80
C GLY A 80 -14.31 -3.13 19.17
N GLU A 81 -14.81 -1.92 19.50
CA GLU A 81 -15.99 -1.34 18.88
C GLU A 81 -15.72 -0.93 17.44
N LEU A 82 -14.57 -0.33 17.16
CA LEU A 82 -14.11 0.00 15.81
C LEU A 82 -14.13 -1.26 14.92
N SER A 83 -13.54 -2.35 15.39
CA SER A 83 -13.50 -3.62 14.66
C SER A 83 -14.89 -4.19 14.38
N LYS A 84 -15.80 -4.15 15.35
CA LYS A 84 -17.19 -4.65 15.19
C LYS A 84 -17.95 -3.82 14.16
N ARG A 85 -17.88 -2.49 14.25
CA ARG A 85 -18.60 -1.58 13.35
C ARG A 85 -18.08 -1.69 11.92
N ILE A 86 -16.76 -1.77 11.73
CA ILE A 86 -16.17 -1.97 10.40
C ILE A 86 -16.57 -3.32 9.82
N ARG A 87 -16.48 -4.41 10.59
CA ARG A 87 -16.94 -5.72 10.11
C ARG A 87 -18.40 -5.73 9.73
N SER A 88 -19.26 -5.05 10.48
CA SER A 88 -20.67 -4.89 10.13
C SER A 88 -20.87 -4.12 8.84
N ALA A 89 -20.13 -3.00 8.65
CA ALA A 89 -20.22 -2.18 7.44
C ALA A 89 -19.68 -2.88 6.19
N CYS A 90 -18.72 -3.82 6.36
CA CYS A 90 -18.10 -4.60 5.28
C CYS A 90 -18.69 -6.02 5.17
N GLY A 91 -19.93 -6.23 5.61
CA GLY A 91 -20.58 -7.54 5.60
C GLY A 91 -21.31 -7.90 4.31
N GLU A 92 -21.47 -6.97 3.39
CA GLU A 92 -22.15 -7.19 2.11
C GLU A 92 -21.21 -7.87 1.10
N GLN A 93 -21.78 -8.69 0.22
CA GLN A 93 -21.04 -9.30 -0.90
C GLN A 93 -20.87 -8.30 -2.05
N GLY A 94 -19.90 -8.55 -2.90
CA GLY A 94 -19.67 -7.76 -4.11
C GLY A 94 -18.90 -6.45 -3.90
N GLN A 95 -18.41 -6.18 -2.70
CA GLN A 95 -17.61 -4.98 -2.40
C GLN A 95 -16.21 -5.06 -3.01
N THR A 96 -15.70 -3.93 -3.50
CA THR A 96 -14.31 -3.77 -3.93
C THR A 96 -13.43 -3.34 -2.76
N SER A 97 -12.09 -3.37 -2.94
CA SER A 97 -11.15 -2.81 -1.94
C SER A 97 -11.39 -1.32 -1.68
N GLY A 98 -11.85 -0.57 -2.68
CA GLY A 98 -12.23 0.83 -2.55
C GLY A 98 -13.46 1.01 -1.65
N ASP A 99 -14.50 0.18 -1.83
CA ASP A 99 -15.71 0.22 -1.01
C ASP A 99 -15.40 -0.11 0.46
N VAL A 100 -14.58 -1.14 0.70
CA VAL A 100 -14.12 -1.51 2.05
C VAL A 100 -13.36 -0.36 2.70
N SER A 101 -12.45 0.30 1.96
CA SER A 101 -11.73 1.46 2.47
C SER A 101 -12.67 2.62 2.81
N ALA A 102 -13.62 2.93 1.93
CA ALA A 102 -14.61 3.99 2.16
C ALA A 102 -15.50 3.70 3.39
N HIS A 103 -15.93 2.45 3.56
CA HIS A 103 -16.68 2.04 4.75
C HIS A 103 -15.86 2.16 6.03
N ALA A 104 -14.59 1.75 5.99
CA ALA A 104 -13.68 1.90 7.13
C ALA A 104 -13.48 3.37 7.50
N GLU A 105 -13.20 4.24 6.52
CA GLU A 105 -13.02 5.68 6.73
C GLU A 105 -14.28 6.35 7.30
N ARG A 106 -15.48 5.98 6.82
CA ARG A 106 -16.74 6.46 7.37
C ARG A 106 -16.88 6.10 8.85
N VAL A 107 -16.64 4.83 9.21
CA VAL A 107 -16.70 4.37 10.61
C VAL A 107 -15.66 5.07 11.48
N ILE A 108 -14.45 5.26 10.97
CA ILE A 108 -13.37 6.01 11.65
C ILE A 108 -13.84 7.44 11.91
N SER A 109 -14.36 8.12 10.89
CA SER A 109 -14.83 9.50 11.02
C SER A 109 -15.97 9.65 12.06
N GLU A 110 -16.92 8.72 12.07
CA GLU A 110 -18.00 8.70 13.07
C GLU A 110 -17.46 8.49 14.50
N MET A 111 -16.51 7.58 14.68
CA MET A 111 -15.95 7.26 15.99
C MET A 111 -14.93 8.29 16.47
N ALA A 112 -14.30 9.03 15.56
CA ALA A 112 -13.33 10.07 15.88
C ALA A 112 -14.00 11.39 16.36
N ARG A 113 -15.27 11.61 16.00
CA ARG A 113 -16.05 12.77 16.50
C ARG A 113 -16.48 12.52 17.95
N LYS A 114 -16.02 13.37 18.84
CA LYS A 114 -16.35 13.31 20.28
C LYS A 114 -17.25 14.50 20.66
N GLY A 115 -17.67 14.55 21.91
CA GLY A 115 -18.51 15.64 22.39
C GLY A 115 -17.93 17.03 22.05
N GLU A 116 -18.77 18.02 21.86
CA GLU A 116 -18.44 19.40 21.46
C GLU A 116 -17.82 19.52 20.04
N GLY A 117 -18.00 18.51 19.19
CA GLY A 117 -17.51 18.54 17.81
C GLY A 117 -16.01 18.29 17.64
N LYS A 118 -15.29 17.96 18.70
CA LYS A 118 -13.86 17.68 18.64
C LYS A 118 -13.57 16.40 17.85
N PHE A 119 -12.69 16.52 16.86
CA PHE A 119 -12.18 15.39 16.07
C PHE A 119 -10.80 14.96 16.62
N ILE A 120 -10.64 13.67 16.97
CA ILE A 120 -9.47 13.22 17.70
C ILE A 120 -8.45 12.46 16.86
N VAL A 121 -8.69 12.24 15.56
CA VAL A 121 -7.77 11.55 14.64
C VAL A 121 -7.08 12.58 13.75
N ALA A 122 -5.75 12.60 13.78
CA ALA A 122 -4.94 13.42 12.87
C ALA A 122 -4.79 12.77 11.50
N ARG A 123 -4.62 11.43 11.52
CA ARG A 123 -4.38 10.63 10.30
C ARG A 123 -4.93 9.22 10.47
N SER A 124 -5.58 8.71 9.43
CA SER A 124 -5.92 7.30 9.28
C SER A 124 -5.06 6.66 8.19
N VAL A 125 -4.71 5.39 8.38
CA VAL A 125 -4.14 4.51 7.36
C VAL A 125 -5.00 3.25 7.34
N VAL A 126 -5.62 3.00 6.20
CA VAL A 126 -6.50 1.84 5.96
C VAL A 126 -5.85 0.98 4.88
N GLU A 127 -5.41 -0.22 5.24
CA GLU A 127 -4.76 -1.16 4.35
C GLU A 127 -5.68 -2.36 4.09
N VAL A 128 -6.08 -2.55 2.84
CA VAL A 128 -6.85 -3.73 2.40
C VAL A 128 -5.88 -4.68 1.71
N ASN A 129 -5.53 -5.75 2.38
CA ASN A 129 -4.63 -6.77 1.88
C ASN A 129 -5.42 -7.93 1.26
N LEU A 130 -5.05 -8.28 0.04
CA LEU A 130 -5.58 -9.39 -0.76
C LEU A 130 -4.49 -10.46 -0.93
N PRO A 131 -4.36 -11.41 -0.01
CA PRO A 131 -3.24 -12.37 -0.02
C PRO A 131 -3.30 -13.36 -1.19
N LYS A 132 -4.42 -13.44 -1.91
CA LYS A 132 -4.61 -14.31 -3.08
C LYS A 132 -4.59 -13.57 -4.41
N ALA A 133 -4.32 -12.27 -4.44
CA ALA A 133 -4.34 -11.45 -5.64
C ALA A 133 -3.00 -11.44 -6.42
N SER A 134 -1.97 -12.10 -5.92
CA SER A 134 -0.66 -12.24 -6.57
C SER A 134 -0.38 -13.70 -6.91
N MET A 135 0.21 -13.95 -8.08
CA MET A 135 0.64 -15.28 -8.51
C MET A 135 2.09 -15.57 -8.07
N TYR A 136 2.93 -14.56 -8.05
CA TYR A 136 4.37 -14.69 -7.83
C TYR A 136 4.84 -14.10 -6.50
N GLY A 137 4.00 -13.33 -5.83
CA GLY A 137 4.33 -12.60 -4.60
C GLY A 137 3.40 -12.92 -3.44
N ASP A 138 3.48 -12.12 -2.41
CA ASP A 138 2.74 -12.29 -1.15
C ASP A 138 1.40 -11.52 -1.12
N GLY A 139 0.79 -11.36 -2.30
CA GLY A 139 -0.48 -10.68 -2.47
C GLY A 139 -0.33 -9.21 -2.89
N ALA A 140 -1.48 -8.53 -2.92
CA ALA A 140 -1.58 -7.11 -3.23
C ALA A 140 -2.26 -6.36 -2.10
N THR A 141 -1.85 -5.12 -1.86
CA THR A 141 -2.41 -4.28 -0.80
C THR A 141 -2.80 -2.92 -1.37
N LEU A 142 -4.03 -2.49 -1.13
CA LEU A 142 -4.44 -1.11 -1.32
C LEU A 142 -4.34 -0.38 0.01
N ILE A 143 -3.59 0.72 0.05
CA ILE A 143 -3.39 1.56 1.23
C ILE A 143 -4.02 2.92 0.96
N ASN A 144 -4.97 3.32 1.78
CA ASN A 144 -5.51 4.68 1.80
C ASN A 144 -4.99 5.40 3.04
N ILE A 145 -4.43 6.59 2.83
CA ILE A 145 -3.92 7.46 3.88
C ILE A 145 -4.72 8.75 3.81
N THR A 146 -5.38 9.11 4.90
CA THR A 146 -6.16 10.34 5.00
C THR A 146 -5.66 11.17 6.17
N GLU A 147 -5.35 12.43 5.93
CA GLU A 147 -5.02 13.42 6.96
C GLU A 147 -6.23 14.32 7.19
N TYR A 148 -6.52 14.60 8.44
CA TYR A 148 -7.67 15.39 8.84
C TYR A 148 -7.25 16.71 9.49
N ASP A 149 -8.11 17.72 9.36
CA ASP A 149 -8.02 18.92 10.16
C ASP A 149 -8.73 18.75 11.52
N GLU A 150 -8.76 19.80 12.32
CA GLU A 150 -9.39 19.81 13.64
C GLU A 150 -10.92 19.62 13.57
N ALA A 151 -11.55 19.97 12.45
CA ALA A 151 -12.98 19.77 12.20
C ALA A 151 -13.30 18.34 11.72
N GLY A 152 -12.27 17.56 11.36
CA GLY A 152 -12.40 16.20 10.82
C GLY A 152 -12.68 16.19 9.32
N GLU A 153 -12.34 17.26 8.62
CA GLU A 153 -12.37 17.29 7.16
C GLU A 153 -11.03 16.83 6.61
N ALA A 154 -11.06 16.08 5.50
CA ALA A 154 -9.85 15.57 4.87
C ALA A 154 -9.03 16.70 4.24
N ARG A 155 -7.83 16.95 4.77
CA ARG A 155 -6.87 17.93 4.22
C ARG A 155 -6.04 17.38 3.09
N ALA A 156 -5.66 16.12 3.22
CA ALA A 156 -4.90 15.40 2.22
C ALA A 156 -5.31 13.93 2.23
N ALA A 157 -5.30 13.32 1.07
CA ALA A 157 -5.48 11.89 0.92
C ALA A 157 -4.44 11.36 -0.06
N GLN A 158 -3.93 10.16 0.18
CA GLN A 158 -3.01 9.46 -0.71
C GLN A 158 -3.45 8.01 -0.81
N ARG A 159 -3.37 7.48 -2.01
CA ARG A 159 -3.63 6.07 -2.28
C ARG A 159 -2.37 5.41 -2.80
N VAL A 160 -2.01 4.27 -2.23
CA VAL A 160 -0.85 3.49 -2.65
C VAL A 160 -1.30 2.05 -2.94
N PHE A 161 -0.98 1.56 -4.11
CA PHE A 161 -1.13 0.15 -4.44
C PHE A 161 0.22 -0.54 -4.31
N VAL A 162 0.26 -1.67 -3.64
CA VAL A 162 1.50 -2.39 -3.33
C VAL A 162 1.39 -3.83 -3.83
N VAL A 163 2.39 -4.26 -4.58
CA VAL A 163 2.63 -5.69 -4.89
C VAL A 163 3.91 -6.09 -4.19
N LYS A 164 3.83 -7.08 -3.29
CA LYS A 164 4.94 -7.43 -2.40
C LYS A 164 5.60 -8.74 -2.82
N GLU A 165 6.92 -8.77 -2.71
CA GLU A 165 7.75 -9.98 -2.74
C GLU A 165 7.50 -10.88 -3.95
N VAL A 166 7.39 -10.30 -5.13
CA VAL A 166 7.30 -11.02 -6.39
C VAL A 166 8.60 -11.81 -6.61
N LYS A 167 8.50 -13.12 -6.60
CA LYS A 167 9.64 -14.05 -6.72
C LYS A 167 9.93 -14.32 -8.19
N LEU A 168 11.10 -13.90 -8.62
CA LEU A 168 11.56 -13.97 -10.01
C LEU A 168 12.83 -14.81 -10.11
N MET A 169 13.02 -15.47 -11.26
CA MET A 169 14.28 -16.14 -11.61
C MET A 169 14.90 -15.38 -12.77
N LEU A 170 15.93 -14.56 -12.49
CA LEU A 170 16.53 -13.64 -13.47
C LEU A 170 18.04 -13.91 -13.63
N LEU A 171 18.56 -13.59 -14.80
CA LEU A 171 20.00 -13.62 -15.07
C LEU A 171 20.57 -12.23 -14.76
N VAL A 172 21.20 -12.07 -13.58
CA VAL A 172 21.78 -10.81 -13.12
C VAL A 172 23.05 -11.04 -12.32
N GLY A 173 24.11 -10.31 -12.66
CA GLY A 173 25.38 -10.35 -11.95
C GLY A 173 26.57 -9.93 -12.82
N VAL A 174 27.56 -9.34 -12.18
CA VAL A 174 28.81 -8.85 -12.84
C VAL A 174 29.85 -9.96 -13.00
N ASN A 175 29.79 -10.99 -12.16
CA ASN A 175 30.76 -12.08 -12.18
C ASN A 175 30.38 -13.16 -13.19
N ALA A 176 31.35 -13.74 -13.88
CA ALA A 176 31.09 -14.77 -14.90
C ALA A 176 30.28 -15.97 -14.36
N TYR A 177 30.55 -16.39 -13.12
CA TYR A 177 29.82 -17.49 -12.49
C TYR A 177 28.35 -17.17 -12.19
N GLU A 178 27.99 -15.90 -11.99
CA GLU A 178 26.60 -15.46 -11.79
C GLU A 178 25.79 -15.49 -13.09
N ARG A 179 26.46 -15.53 -14.22
CA ARG A 179 25.86 -15.50 -15.55
C ARG A 179 25.64 -16.88 -16.16
N THR A 180 25.93 -17.93 -15.41
CA THR A 180 25.74 -19.32 -15.87
C THR A 180 24.30 -19.83 -15.69
N ALA A 181 23.53 -19.22 -14.77
CA ALA A 181 22.16 -19.61 -14.47
C ALA A 181 21.35 -18.44 -13.93
N LYS A 182 20.03 -18.53 -14.09
CA LYS A 182 19.10 -17.58 -13.44
C LYS A 182 19.14 -17.74 -11.92
N GLN A 183 19.01 -16.62 -11.21
CA GLN A 183 19.08 -16.53 -9.75
C GLN A 183 17.79 -15.98 -9.17
N PRO A 184 17.45 -16.30 -7.90
CA PRO A 184 16.28 -15.73 -7.24
C PRO A 184 16.47 -14.21 -7.04
N ILE A 185 15.51 -13.45 -7.50
CA ILE A 185 15.36 -12.01 -7.28
C ILE A 185 13.98 -11.78 -6.70
N ILE A 186 13.87 -10.92 -5.70
CA ILE A 186 12.60 -10.51 -5.12
C ILE A 186 12.32 -9.08 -5.57
N ALA A 187 11.14 -8.85 -6.14
CA ALA A 187 10.70 -7.53 -6.53
C ALA A 187 9.52 -7.06 -5.66
N SER A 188 9.58 -5.83 -5.15
CA SER A 188 8.44 -5.18 -4.50
C SER A 188 8.19 -3.84 -5.18
N LEU A 189 6.90 -3.52 -5.39
CA LEU A 189 6.49 -2.35 -6.13
C LEU A 189 5.41 -1.59 -5.36
N TRP A 190 5.60 -0.26 -5.25
CA TRP A 190 4.63 0.68 -4.70
C TRP A 190 4.25 1.66 -5.80
N LEU A 191 2.96 1.77 -6.05
CA LEU A 191 2.39 2.73 -6.98
C LEU A 191 1.61 3.78 -6.19
N TYR A 192 2.16 4.98 -6.12
CA TYR A 192 1.54 6.14 -5.47
C TYR A 192 0.64 6.83 -6.48
N MET A 193 -0.65 6.76 -6.25
CA MET A 193 -1.66 7.38 -7.08
C MET A 193 -1.97 8.77 -6.53
N GLY A 194 -1.92 9.78 -7.39
CA GLY A 194 -2.26 11.15 -6.99
C GLY A 194 -3.72 11.27 -6.54
N ASN A 195 -4.00 12.32 -5.78
CA ASN A 195 -5.36 12.68 -5.42
C ASN A 195 -6.12 13.18 -6.66
N ALA A 196 -6.71 12.31 -7.42
CA ALA A 196 -7.83 12.69 -8.26
C ALA A 196 -9.05 12.84 -7.34
N ALA A 197 -9.11 13.95 -6.60
CA ALA A 197 -10.31 14.36 -5.88
C ALA A 197 -11.40 14.62 -6.94
N GLY A 198 -12.32 13.67 -7.10
CA GLY A 198 -13.48 13.82 -7.99
C GLY A 198 -13.66 12.76 -9.06
N GLU A 199 -12.73 11.87 -9.34
CA GLU A 199 -13.00 10.74 -10.23
C GLU A 199 -13.83 9.70 -9.50
N LYS A 200 -15.11 9.60 -9.90
CA LYS A 200 -15.95 8.43 -9.59
C LYS A 200 -15.24 7.22 -10.17
N GLU A 201 -14.59 6.48 -9.32
CA GLU A 201 -13.85 5.29 -9.69
C GLU A 201 -14.75 4.28 -10.41
N ASN A 202 -14.36 3.93 -11.63
CA ASN A 202 -14.67 2.64 -12.19
C ASN A 202 -13.82 1.59 -11.42
N GLY A 203 -14.18 1.30 -10.18
CA GLY A 203 -13.37 0.49 -9.25
C GLY A 203 -12.94 -0.87 -9.82
N ILE A 204 -13.77 -1.49 -10.67
CA ILE A 204 -13.46 -2.75 -11.36
C ILE A 204 -12.37 -2.55 -12.42
N ALA A 205 -12.45 -1.51 -13.24
CA ALA A 205 -11.46 -1.24 -14.28
C ALA A 205 -10.08 -0.93 -13.68
N GLN A 206 -10.05 -0.18 -12.58
CA GLN A 206 -8.82 0.15 -11.87
C GLN A 206 -8.22 -1.09 -11.18
N THR A 207 -9.06 -1.96 -10.59
CA THR A 207 -8.61 -3.22 -9.99
C THR A 207 -8.00 -4.16 -11.04
N VAL A 208 -8.62 -4.28 -12.22
CA VAL A 208 -8.08 -5.08 -13.34
C VAL A 208 -6.76 -4.49 -13.84
N ALA A 209 -6.67 -3.19 -13.87
CA ALA A 209 -5.48 -2.48 -14.29
C ALA A 209 -4.31 -2.69 -13.32
N LEU A 210 -4.56 -2.61 -12.03
CA LEU A 210 -3.56 -2.86 -11.00
C LEU A 210 -3.07 -4.32 -11.01
N PHE A 211 -3.93 -5.28 -11.34
CA PHE A 211 -3.54 -6.66 -11.56
C PHE A 211 -2.51 -6.82 -12.69
N LYS A 212 -2.67 -6.10 -13.80
CA LYS A 212 -1.71 -6.12 -14.91
C LYS A 212 -0.30 -5.66 -14.52
N LEU A 213 -0.17 -4.95 -13.41
CA LEU A 213 1.11 -4.44 -12.94
C LEU A 213 2.11 -5.57 -12.62
N GLU A 214 1.68 -6.59 -11.87
CA GLU A 214 2.52 -7.76 -11.59
C GLU A 214 2.87 -8.53 -12.86
N GLN A 215 1.89 -8.82 -13.70
CA GLN A 215 2.12 -9.55 -14.96
C GLN A 215 3.07 -8.78 -15.89
N THR A 216 2.89 -7.46 -16.00
CA THR A 216 3.76 -6.62 -16.83
C THR A 216 5.18 -6.59 -16.26
N LEU A 217 5.34 -6.50 -14.93
CA LEU A 217 6.62 -6.59 -14.25
C LEU A 217 7.35 -7.89 -14.61
N VAL A 218 6.67 -9.04 -14.50
CA VAL A 218 7.21 -10.34 -14.80
C VAL A 218 7.60 -10.45 -16.28
N GLN A 219 6.73 -10.02 -17.20
CA GLN A 219 6.98 -10.03 -18.65
C GLN A 219 8.17 -9.15 -19.06
N ILE A 220 8.35 -8.01 -18.41
CA ILE A 220 9.48 -7.10 -18.69
C ILE A 220 10.80 -7.74 -18.25
N THR A 221 10.81 -8.44 -17.11
CA THR A 221 12.04 -8.87 -16.46
C THR A 221 12.50 -10.27 -16.85
N GLN A 222 11.60 -11.20 -17.21
CA GLN A 222 11.87 -12.63 -17.33
C GLN A 222 12.99 -13.01 -18.33
N ASP A 223 13.16 -12.21 -19.40
CA ASP A 223 14.12 -12.47 -20.49
C ASP A 223 15.30 -11.48 -20.47
N THR A 224 15.47 -10.73 -19.36
CA THR A 224 16.59 -9.82 -19.21
C THR A 224 17.87 -10.54 -18.75
N SER A 225 19.03 -9.90 -19.03
CA SER A 225 20.34 -10.42 -18.66
C SER A 225 21.30 -9.30 -18.24
N PHE A 226 20.85 -8.46 -17.29
CA PHE A 226 21.65 -7.33 -16.80
C PHE A 226 22.80 -7.79 -15.91
N GLU A 227 23.87 -6.99 -15.88
CA GLU A 227 24.98 -7.20 -14.96
C GLU A 227 24.65 -6.67 -13.56
N THR A 228 23.90 -5.57 -13.47
CA THR A 228 23.63 -4.86 -12.21
C THR A 228 22.13 -4.79 -11.90
N LEU A 229 21.79 -4.73 -10.61
CA LEU A 229 20.41 -4.48 -10.16
C LEU A 229 19.93 -3.08 -10.51
N GLU A 230 20.83 -2.11 -10.55
CA GLU A 230 20.56 -0.71 -10.92
C GLU A 230 20.04 -0.63 -12.36
N SER A 231 20.73 -1.29 -13.30
CA SER A 231 20.28 -1.34 -14.70
C SER A 231 18.98 -2.09 -14.87
N LEU A 232 18.80 -3.20 -14.15
CA LEU A 232 17.54 -3.95 -14.11
C LEU A 232 16.40 -3.08 -13.60
N ALA A 233 16.61 -2.33 -12.52
CA ALA A 233 15.58 -1.51 -11.89
C ALA A 233 15.17 -0.33 -12.79
N ASP A 234 16.13 0.39 -13.35
CA ASP A 234 15.86 1.53 -14.24
C ASP A 234 15.17 1.08 -15.54
N PHE A 235 15.64 0.00 -16.14
CA PHE A 235 15.00 -0.61 -17.30
C PHE A 235 13.56 -1.01 -17.00
N THR A 236 13.35 -1.69 -15.89
CA THR A 236 12.03 -2.23 -15.52
C THR A 236 11.03 -1.10 -15.30
N VAL A 237 11.38 -0.08 -14.51
CA VAL A 237 10.46 1.03 -14.22
C VAL A 237 10.15 1.83 -15.48
N THR A 238 11.14 2.07 -16.34
CA THR A 238 10.95 2.76 -17.64
C THR A 238 9.97 2.01 -18.54
N HIS A 239 10.07 0.67 -18.58
CA HIS A 239 9.18 -0.14 -19.42
C HIS A 239 7.78 -0.31 -18.79
N LEU A 240 7.66 -0.36 -17.45
CA LEU A 240 6.36 -0.29 -16.77
C LEU A 240 5.62 1.01 -17.09
N GLN A 241 6.32 2.14 -17.04
CA GLN A 241 5.77 3.44 -17.40
C GLN A 241 5.28 3.45 -18.84
N LYS A 242 6.11 3.03 -19.78
CA LYS A 242 5.77 3.04 -21.22
C LYS A 242 4.64 2.08 -21.58
N ARG A 243 4.61 0.88 -21.01
CA ARG A 243 3.65 -0.17 -21.40
C ARG A 243 2.32 -0.08 -20.68
N LEU A 244 2.29 0.55 -19.50
CA LEU A 244 1.11 0.49 -18.64
C LEU A 244 0.76 1.84 -18.01
N LEU A 245 1.69 2.48 -17.29
CA LEU A 245 1.33 3.55 -16.37
C LEU A 245 1.09 4.89 -17.08
N SER A 246 1.80 5.20 -18.16
CA SER A 246 1.61 6.47 -18.90
C SER A 246 0.21 6.60 -19.50
N GLU A 247 -0.42 5.48 -19.86
CA GLU A 247 -1.80 5.45 -20.34
C GLU A 247 -2.81 5.43 -19.20
N MET A 248 -2.56 4.61 -18.17
CA MET A 248 -3.55 4.32 -17.14
C MET A 248 -3.53 5.29 -15.96
N LEU A 249 -2.35 5.74 -15.57
CA LEU A 249 -2.12 6.52 -14.36
C LEU A 249 -1.01 7.57 -14.60
N PRO A 250 -1.21 8.50 -15.55
CA PRO A 250 -0.26 9.60 -15.78
C PRO A 250 -0.09 10.42 -14.49
N GLY A 251 1.13 10.85 -14.18
CA GLY A 251 1.45 11.59 -12.96
C GLY A 251 1.56 10.75 -11.69
N SER A 252 1.35 9.42 -11.77
CA SER A 252 1.63 8.52 -10.65
C SER A 252 3.12 8.43 -10.37
N GLN A 253 3.48 8.04 -9.14
CA GLN A 253 4.88 7.78 -8.77
C GLN A 253 5.06 6.28 -8.53
N VAL A 254 6.16 5.73 -9.03
CA VAL A 254 6.52 4.33 -8.90
C VAL A 254 7.78 4.21 -8.06
N GLN A 255 7.70 3.40 -7.02
CA GLN A 255 8.85 2.92 -6.27
C GLN A 255 9.00 1.43 -6.56
N LEU A 256 10.17 1.03 -7.05
CA LEU A 256 10.49 -0.36 -7.36
C LEU A 256 11.75 -0.77 -6.63
N ARG A 257 11.68 -1.86 -5.87
CA ARG A 257 12.81 -2.44 -5.15
C ARG A 257 13.07 -3.84 -5.68
N PHE A 258 14.35 -4.11 -6.00
CA PHE A 258 14.87 -5.44 -6.24
C PHE A 258 15.81 -5.86 -5.13
N GLU A 259 15.65 -7.07 -4.65
CA GLU A 259 16.53 -7.73 -3.70
C GLU A 259 17.12 -8.98 -4.34
N LYS A 260 18.40 -9.23 -4.04
CA LYS A 260 19.13 -10.42 -4.52
C LYS A 260 19.50 -11.29 -3.33
N PRO A 261 18.62 -12.20 -2.86
CA PRO A 261 18.94 -13.12 -1.77
C PRO A 261 20.17 -13.95 -2.08
N ARG A 262 20.98 -14.23 -1.08
CA ARG A 262 22.19 -15.05 -1.18
C ARG A 262 23.34 -14.46 -2.01
N ALA A 263 23.26 -13.22 -2.48
CA ALA A 263 24.36 -12.57 -3.19
C ALA A 263 25.56 -12.23 -2.29
N ILE A 264 25.30 -12.04 -1.01
CA ILE A 264 26.29 -11.73 0.02
C ILE A 264 26.15 -12.73 1.17
N ALA A 265 27.22 -13.42 1.52
CA ALA A 265 27.19 -14.51 2.52
C ALA A 265 26.79 -14.06 3.94
N PHE A 266 26.99 -12.79 4.28
CA PHE A 266 26.79 -12.23 5.62
C PHE A 266 25.63 -11.20 5.67
N ALA A 267 24.75 -11.20 4.67
CA ALA A 267 23.55 -10.34 4.63
C ALA A 267 22.37 -11.14 4.07
N ASP A 268 21.17 -10.79 4.48
CA ASP A 268 19.96 -11.42 3.95
C ASP A 268 19.83 -11.19 2.44
N ALA A 269 19.94 -9.93 2.01
CA ALA A 269 19.97 -9.54 0.60
C ALA A 269 20.53 -8.12 0.40
N PRO A 270 21.41 -7.87 -0.58
CA PRO A 270 21.57 -6.52 -1.11
C PRO A 270 20.30 -6.12 -1.87
N ALA A 271 19.97 -4.82 -1.81
CA ALA A 271 18.78 -4.28 -2.46
C ALA A 271 19.12 -3.00 -3.22
N VAL A 272 18.46 -2.81 -4.35
CA VAL A 272 18.43 -1.55 -5.11
C VAL A 272 17.00 -1.08 -5.24
N GLU A 273 16.78 0.21 -4.99
CA GLU A 273 15.48 0.83 -5.04
C GLU A 273 15.52 2.07 -5.93
N VAL A 274 14.51 2.22 -6.78
CA VAL A 274 14.34 3.37 -7.65
C VAL A 274 12.97 4.00 -7.42
N PHE A 275 12.91 5.32 -7.48
CA PHE A 275 11.69 6.11 -7.38
C PHE A 275 11.56 6.99 -8.63
N ARG A 276 10.46 6.90 -9.38
CA ARG A 276 10.25 7.61 -10.63
C ARG A 276 8.82 8.12 -10.74
N GLU A 277 8.67 9.32 -11.28
CA GLU A 277 7.37 9.89 -11.64
C GLU A 277 6.98 9.44 -13.05
N THR A 278 5.73 9.02 -13.23
CA THR A 278 5.16 8.68 -14.55
C THR A 278 4.85 9.97 -15.30
N PRO A 279 5.37 10.16 -16.52
CA PRO A 279 5.11 11.38 -17.28
C PRO A 279 3.61 11.62 -17.50
N VAL A 280 3.16 12.85 -17.29
CA VAL A 280 1.83 13.30 -17.69
C VAL A 280 1.87 13.48 -19.20
N GLY A 281 1.08 12.71 -19.96
CA GLY A 281 1.10 12.67 -21.41
C GLY A 281 1.01 14.06 -22.03
N GLY A 282 2.05 14.43 -22.81
CA GLY A 282 2.12 15.71 -23.51
C GLY A 282 3.51 16.15 -23.98
N SER A 283 4.56 15.34 -23.78
CA SER A 283 5.91 15.70 -24.26
C SER A 283 6.69 14.48 -24.72
N ALA A 284 6.20 13.81 -25.78
CA ALA A 284 7.13 13.07 -26.64
C ALA A 284 7.83 14.12 -27.52
N LYS A 285 9.05 14.51 -27.15
CA LYS A 285 10.01 15.12 -28.07
C LYS A 285 10.83 14.04 -28.71
#